data_2971249c72dfc202fa9b3bc3380d73c9
#
_entry.id   2971249c72dfc202fa9b3bc3380d73c9
#
_cell.length_a   1.000
_cell.length_b   1.000
_cell.length_c   1.000
_cell.angle_alpha   90.00
_cell.angle_beta   90.00
_cell.angle_gamma   90.00
#
_symmetry.space_group_name_H-M   'P 1'
#
loop_
_entity.id
_entity.type
_entity.pdbx_description
1 polymer ?
#
loop_
_entity_poly.entity_id
_entity_poly.type
_entity_poly.pdbx_seq_one_letter_code
_entity_poly.pdbx_strand_id
1 'polypeptide(L)'
;NDGLLDDASTDKVSGYGRIDKAIAQAFIIEALTYRASWLFNGECNYYSDLANTDGTKLFPNKPDEATKRANWQKVINECNTFFSNYGSRYHLMYTNKDGVSVSGPDSEGFSPTESYRRAVRTLFSEMGNNKEMIFYRLDNAAGTMQYDRMPNRSGNTTNYRGGSLLGATQEMVDAYFMSNGESPISGYSADGVTPIINEKSDYVEEGVSTTEYKGTDGTLYAPTGTRMMYVNREPRFYVDITFSNSKWFDGTEGDYIVDFTYSGSCGKEQGSNDYTSTGYLVRKGMDSGDRNQNLVCVLLRLTNIYFDYIEALAHVSPTHEDIWTYMNMIRKRAGIPGYGETVNLPKPTTTEEVMELIRKEKRIE
;
A
#
# COMPACT_ATOMS: atom_id res chain seq x y z
N ASN A 1 -11.13 -25.09 14.56
CA ASN A 1 -11.40 -24.75 13.13
C ASN A 1 -12.32 -25.77 12.40
N ASP A 2 -12.82 -26.82 13.08
CA ASP A 2 -13.56 -27.91 12.42
C ASP A 2 -14.94 -27.48 11.87
N GLY A 3 -15.44 -26.31 12.23
CA GLY A 3 -16.69 -25.76 11.71
C GLY A 3 -16.56 -24.70 10.62
N LEU A 4 -15.34 -24.32 10.24
CA LEU A 4 -15.12 -23.33 9.18
C LEU A 4 -15.03 -24.02 7.81
N LEU A 5 -15.53 -23.32 6.77
CA LEU A 5 -15.37 -23.74 5.38
C LEU A 5 -13.88 -23.71 4.99
N ASP A 6 -13.48 -24.61 4.10
CA ASP A 6 -12.13 -24.58 3.53
C ASP A 6 -11.93 -23.34 2.64
N ASP A 7 -12.95 -23.01 1.85
CA ASP A 7 -13.01 -21.83 1.00
C ASP A 7 -14.44 -21.29 0.93
N ALA A 8 -14.69 -20.17 1.59
CA ALA A 8 -16.01 -19.54 1.58
C ALA A 8 -16.37 -18.92 0.21
N SER A 9 -15.39 -18.62 -0.65
CA SER A 9 -15.63 -18.02 -1.97
C SER A 9 -16.19 -19.01 -2.99
N THR A 10 -16.17 -20.32 -2.70
CA THR A 10 -16.77 -21.34 -3.57
C THR A 10 -18.29 -21.29 -3.57
N ASP A 11 -18.90 -20.83 -2.48
CA ASP A 11 -20.34 -20.56 -2.41
C ASP A 11 -20.62 -19.07 -2.73
N LYS A 12 -20.88 -18.80 -3.99
CA LYS A 12 -21.12 -17.45 -4.49
C LYS A 12 -22.42 -16.80 -3.97
N VAL A 13 -23.31 -17.56 -3.36
CA VAL A 13 -24.61 -17.07 -2.87
C VAL A 13 -24.55 -16.67 -1.40
N SER A 14 -23.90 -17.47 -0.57
CA SER A 14 -23.88 -17.26 0.89
C SER A 14 -22.47 -17.24 1.50
N GLY A 15 -21.44 -17.53 0.73
CA GLY A 15 -20.08 -17.68 1.21
C GLY A 15 -19.24 -16.41 1.21
N TYR A 16 -19.50 -15.48 0.30
CA TYR A 16 -18.70 -14.26 0.20
C TYR A 16 -18.75 -13.42 1.49
N GLY A 17 -17.57 -12.98 1.95
CA GLY A 17 -17.41 -12.18 3.16
C GLY A 17 -17.48 -12.99 4.47
N ARG A 18 -17.69 -14.31 4.41
CA ARG A 18 -17.62 -15.18 5.58
C ARG A 18 -16.20 -15.61 5.85
N ILE A 19 -15.90 -15.79 7.13
CA ILE A 19 -14.58 -16.27 7.56
C ILE A 19 -14.44 -17.76 7.19
N ASP A 20 -13.39 -18.10 6.48
CA ASP A 20 -12.94 -19.44 6.17
C ASP A 20 -11.64 -19.79 6.91
N LYS A 21 -11.10 -21.00 6.68
CA LYS A 21 -9.87 -21.46 7.34
C LYS A 21 -8.65 -20.61 6.97
N ALA A 22 -8.54 -20.14 5.73
CA ALA A 22 -7.43 -19.29 5.28
C ALA A 22 -7.47 -17.92 5.98
N ILE A 23 -8.66 -17.31 6.07
CA ILE A 23 -8.86 -16.04 6.78
C ILE A 23 -8.53 -16.19 8.26
N ALA A 24 -9.00 -17.28 8.90
CA ALA A 24 -8.70 -17.56 10.31
C ALA A 24 -7.19 -17.74 10.56
N GLN A 25 -6.49 -18.44 9.66
CA GLN A 25 -5.04 -18.61 9.72
C GLN A 25 -4.31 -17.27 9.57
N ALA A 26 -4.75 -16.42 8.65
CA ALA A 26 -4.18 -15.08 8.44
C ALA A 26 -4.31 -14.20 9.69
N PHE A 27 -5.47 -14.22 10.37
CA PHE A 27 -5.65 -13.53 11.65
C PHE A 27 -4.79 -14.10 12.80
N ILE A 28 -4.52 -15.40 12.81
CA ILE A 28 -3.58 -16.00 13.78
C ILE A 28 -2.18 -15.44 13.55
N ILE A 29 -1.72 -15.33 12.29
CA ILE A 29 -0.41 -14.75 11.94
C ILE A 29 -0.33 -13.30 12.43
N GLU A 30 -1.33 -12.48 12.11
CA GLU A 30 -1.37 -11.07 12.52
C GLU A 30 -1.33 -10.95 14.05
N ALA A 31 -2.14 -11.72 14.78
CA ALA A 31 -2.17 -11.72 16.25
C ALA A 31 -0.83 -12.12 16.87
N LEU A 32 -0.14 -13.11 16.28
CA LEU A 32 1.18 -13.55 16.76
C LEU A 32 2.25 -12.50 16.45
N THR A 33 2.18 -11.79 15.31
CA THR A 33 3.06 -10.68 14.94
C THR A 33 2.91 -9.53 15.93
N TYR A 34 1.67 -9.13 16.24
CA TYR A 34 1.42 -8.12 17.28
C TYR A 34 1.99 -8.55 18.64
N ARG A 35 1.74 -9.80 19.06
CA ARG A 35 2.26 -10.33 20.32
C ARG A 35 3.79 -10.34 20.39
N ALA A 36 4.47 -10.62 19.26
CA ALA A 36 5.92 -10.64 19.18
C ALA A 36 6.54 -9.24 19.11
N SER A 37 5.77 -8.22 18.69
CA SER A 37 6.25 -6.85 18.50
C SER A 37 6.65 -6.20 19.82
N TRP A 38 7.60 -5.25 19.76
CA TRP A 38 8.14 -4.50 20.90
C TRP A 38 7.06 -3.90 21.79
N LEU A 39 5.96 -3.40 21.23
CA LEU A 39 4.91 -2.73 21.99
C LEU A 39 4.15 -3.71 22.90
N PHE A 40 3.96 -4.96 22.47
CA PHE A 40 3.09 -5.93 23.14
C PHE A 40 3.82 -7.12 23.77
N ASN A 41 5.12 -7.27 23.52
CA ASN A 41 5.88 -8.42 24.05
C ASN A 41 6.40 -8.23 25.49
N GLY A 42 6.17 -7.06 26.10
CA GLY A 42 6.63 -6.71 27.44
C GLY A 42 7.97 -5.96 27.49
N GLU A 43 8.58 -5.62 26.36
CA GLU A 43 9.77 -4.76 26.32
C GLU A 43 9.41 -3.28 26.54
N CYS A 44 8.23 -2.87 26.07
CA CYS A 44 7.73 -1.53 26.24
C CYS A 44 7.13 -1.33 27.64
N ASN A 45 7.64 -0.37 28.41
CA ASN A 45 7.12 -0.06 29.74
C ASN A 45 5.77 0.68 29.72
N TYR A 46 5.30 1.11 28.56
CA TYR A 46 4.11 1.95 28.43
C TYR A 46 2.84 1.31 29.02
N TYR A 47 2.75 -0.03 28.93
CA TYR A 47 1.61 -0.80 29.44
C TYR A 47 1.93 -1.65 30.68
N SER A 48 3.10 -1.44 31.31
CA SER A 48 3.59 -2.28 32.42
C SER A 48 2.68 -2.27 33.64
N ASP A 49 1.93 -1.19 33.84
CA ASP A 49 1.06 -1.00 35.00
C ASP A 49 -0.38 -1.45 34.78
N LEU A 50 -0.73 -1.85 33.56
CA LEU A 50 -2.06 -2.35 33.28
C LEU A 50 -2.28 -3.73 33.90
N ALA A 51 -3.26 -3.80 34.80
CA ALA A 51 -3.65 -5.01 35.50
C ALA A 51 -5.18 -5.12 35.64
N ASN A 52 -5.68 -6.33 35.75
CA ASN A 52 -7.05 -6.59 36.14
C ASN A 52 -7.29 -6.19 37.60
N THR A 53 -8.53 -6.15 38.05
CA THR A 53 -8.92 -5.85 39.41
C THR A 53 -8.37 -6.82 40.46
N ASP A 54 -8.02 -8.03 40.05
CA ASP A 54 -7.37 -9.06 40.87
C ASP A 54 -5.83 -8.94 40.91
N GLY A 55 -5.26 -7.90 40.26
CA GLY A 55 -3.82 -7.68 40.18
C GLY A 55 -3.10 -8.46 39.07
N THR A 56 -3.81 -9.26 38.28
CA THR A 56 -3.21 -9.98 37.14
C THR A 56 -2.78 -8.98 36.06
N LYS A 57 -1.49 -8.93 35.74
CA LYS A 57 -0.97 -8.05 34.69
C LYS A 57 -1.50 -8.47 33.32
N LEU A 58 -1.91 -7.48 32.52
CA LEU A 58 -2.43 -7.69 31.17
C LEU A 58 -1.31 -7.90 30.14
N PHE A 59 -0.13 -7.35 30.41
CA PHE A 59 1.04 -7.52 29.56
C PHE A 59 2.12 -8.35 30.25
N PRO A 60 2.86 -9.19 29.48
CA PRO A 60 3.91 -10.02 30.06
C PRO A 60 5.05 -9.15 30.61
N ASN A 61 5.87 -9.72 31.48
CA ASN A 61 7.15 -9.12 31.83
C ASN A 61 8.06 -9.12 30.61
N LYS A 62 9.06 -8.20 30.63
CA LYS A 62 10.08 -8.15 29.58
C LYS A 62 10.67 -9.55 29.33
N PRO A 63 10.58 -10.07 28.11
CA PRO A 63 11.07 -11.39 27.76
C PRO A 63 12.60 -11.39 27.66
N ASP A 64 13.21 -12.54 27.87
CA ASP A 64 14.59 -12.77 27.48
C ASP A 64 14.72 -12.96 25.94
N GLU A 65 15.94 -12.93 25.43
CA GLU A 65 16.20 -13.02 23.99
C GLU A 65 15.73 -14.36 23.40
N ALA A 66 15.79 -15.45 24.15
CA ALA A 66 15.31 -16.77 23.71
C ALA A 66 13.79 -16.77 23.53
N THR A 67 13.07 -16.16 24.47
CA THR A 67 11.61 -15.99 24.40
C THR A 67 11.19 -15.11 23.23
N LYS A 68 11.88 -13.97 23.01
CA LYS A 68 11.63 -13.10 21.86
C LYS A 68 11.79 -13.87 20.55
N ARG A 69 12.93 -14.55 20.39
CA ARG A 69 13.21 -15.36 19.21
C ARG A 69 12.16 -16.46 19.03
N ALA A 70 11.72 -17.12 20.08
CA ALA A 70 10.69 -18.16 20.02
C ALA A 70 9.32 -17.59 19.61
N ASN A 71 8.98 -16.36 20.03
CA ASN A 71 7.74 -15.71 19.61
C ASN A 71 7.77 -15.38 18.09
N TRP A 72 8.86 -14.82 17.58
CA TRP A 72 9.00 -14.59 16.15
C TRP A 72 9.05 -15.90 15.34
N GLN A 73 9.67 -16.95 15.88
CA GLN A 73 9.67 -18.26 15.23
C GLN A 73 8.25 -18.86 15.07
N LYS A 74 7.33 -18.57 15.99
CA LYS A 74 5.91 -18.97 15.83
C LYS A 74 5.27 -18.28 14.64
N VAL A 75 5.54 -16.97 14.44
CA VAL A 75 5.05 -16.24 13.25
C VAL A 75 5.56 -16.91 11.98
N ILE A 76 6.86 -17.21 11.90
CA ILE A 76 7.47 -17.90 10.76
C ILE A 76 6.76 -19.23 10.48
N ASN A 77 6.54 -20.03 11.52
CA ASN A 77 5.92 -21.35 11.37
C ASN A 77 4.48 -21.26 10.85
N GLU A 78 3.70 -20.29 11.35
CA GLU A 78 2.32 -20.08 10.90
C GLU A 78 2.27 -19.53 9.47
N CYS A 79 3.19 -18.64 9.08
CA CYS A 79 3.31 -18.18 7.70
C CYS A 79 3.65 -19.34 6.75
N ASN A 80 4.60 -20.19 7.12
CA ASN A 80 4.96 -21.38 6.32
C ASN A 80 3.76 -22.35 6.18
N THR A 81 2.97 -22.50 7.25
CA THR A 81 1.73 -23.29 7.22
C THR A 81 0.71 -22.66 6.27
N PHE A 82 0.57 -21.33 6.30
CA PHE A 82 -0.30 -20.60 5.37
C PHE A 82 0.15 -20.79 3.91
N PHE A 83 1.41 -20.62 3.62
CA PHE A 83 1.95 -20.79 2.25
C PHE A 83 1.78 -22.23 1.74
N SER A 84 2.01 -23.20 2.60
CA SER A 84 1.81 -24.62 2.25
C SER A 84 0.34 -24.96 1.93
N ASN A 85 -0.59 -24.44 2.73
CA ASN A 85 -2.00 -24.77 2.61
C ASN A 85 -2.73 -23.95 1.55
N TYR A 86 -2.33 -22.69 1.36
CA TYR A 86 -3.10 -21.71 0.57
C TYR A 86 -2.29 -21.00 -0.53
N GLY A 87 -1.01 -21.32 -0.72
CA GLY A 87 -0.16 -20.69 -1.73
C GLY A 87 -0.62 -20.93 -3.17
N SER A 88 -1.41 -21.98 -3.43
CA SER A 88 -2.06 -22.18 -4.73
C SER A 88 -3.31 -21.31 -4.95
N ARG A 89 -3.92 -20.84 -3.86
CA ARG A 89 -5.13 -20.00 -3.89
C ARG A 89 -4.81 -18.52 -4.01
N TYR A 90 -3.72 -18.07 -3.36
CA TYR A 90 -3.34 -16.66 -3.28
C TYR A 90 -2.01 -16.40 -3.96
N HIS A 91 -1.94 -15.35 -4.78
CA HIS A 91 -0.72 -14.88 -5.44
C HIS A 91 -0.82 -13.38 -5.73
N LEU A 92 0.32 -12.73 -5.94
CA LEU A 92 0.36 -11.32 -6.31
C LEU A 92 -0.33 -11.12 -7.66
N MET A 93 -1.00 -9.98 -7.80
CA MET A 93 -1.64 -9.58 -9.05
C MET A 93 -0.58 -9.13 -10.05
N TYR A 94 -0.56 -9.79 -11.21
CA TYR A 94 0.22 -9.39 -12.37
C TYR A 94 -0.72 -9.28 -13.56
N THR A 95 -0.86 -8.08 -14.11
CA THR A 95 -1.77 -7.81 -15.22
C THR A 95 -1.11 -6.94 -16.29
N ASN A 96 -1.63 -6.97 -17.49
CA ASN A 96 -1.36 -5.95 -18.48
C ASN A 96 -2.22 -4.70 -18.23
N LYS A 97 -2.05 -3.65 -19.03
CA LYS A 97 -2.80 -2.38 -18.91
C LYS A 97 -4.33 -2.54 -19.08
N ASP A 98 -4.78 -3.61 -19.75
CA ASP A 98 -6.20 -3.90 -19.97
C ASP A 98 -6.78 -4.78 -18.84
N GLY A 99 -5.96 -5.10 -17.82
CA GLY A 99 -6.34 -5.90 -16.66
C GLY A 99 -6.36 -7.40 -16.90
N VAL A 100 -5.81 -7.86 -18.01
CA VAL A 100 -5.66 -9.31 -18.29
C VAL A 100 -4.46 -9.84 -17.51
N SER A 101 -4.65 -10.96 -16.80
CA SER A 101 -3.58 -11.59 -16.03
C SER A 101 -2.40 -12.01 -16.90
N VAL A 102 -1.20 -11.76 -16.41
CA VAL A 102 0.08 -12.23 -16.99
C VAL A 102 0.85 -13.04 -15.95
N SER A 103 1.87 -13.78 -16.36
CA SER A 103 2.56 -14.75 -15.50
C SER A 103 3.49 -14.10 -14.46
N GLY A 104 3.91 -12.85 -14.66
CA GLY A 104 4.81 -12.16 -13.73
C GLY A 104 5.30 -10.82 -14.24
N PRO A 105 6.21 -10.16 -13.51
CA PRO A 105 6.69 -8.81 -13.83
C PRO A 105 7.57 -8.76 -15.09
N ASP A 106 8.12 -9.89 -15.51
CA ASP A 106 8.94 -9.99 -16.73
C ASP A 106 8.11 -10.37 -17.98
N SER A 107 6.79 -10.46 -17.84
CA SER A 107 5.90 -10.81 -18.94
C SER A 107 5.72 -9.67 -19.92
N GLU A 108 5.61 -9.99 -21.21
CA GLU A 108 5.23 -9.01 -22.21
C GLU A 108 3.91 -8.32 -21.87
N GLY A 109 3.90 -7.00 -21.95
CA GLY A 109 2.73 -6.17 -21.66
C GLY A 109 2.42 -6.01 -20.18
N PHE A 110 3.25 -6.50 -19.25
CA PHE A 110 3.06 -6.27 -17.82
C PHE A 110 2.90 -4.78 -17.51
N SER A 111 1.87 -4.46 -16.72
CA SER A 111 1.62 -3.10 -16.19
C SER A 111 1.71 -3.09 -14.67
N PRO A 112 2.75 -2.48 -14.10
CA PRO A 112 2.85 -2.34 -12.64
C PRO A 112 1.73 -1.48 -12.08
N THR A 113 1.34 -0.42 -12.81
CA THR A 113 0.24 0.48 -12.43
C THR A 113 -1.08 -0.27 -12.29
N GLU A 114 -1.47 -1.02 -13.31
CA GLU A 114 -2.74 -1.74 -13.31
C GLU A 114 -2.72 -2.91 -12.33
N SER A 115 -1.59 -3.62 -12.21
CA SER A 115 -1.42 -4.72 -11.27
C SER A 115 -1.60 -4.25 -9.83
N TYR A 116 -0.94 -3.16 -9.44
CA TYR A 116 -1.09 -2.59 -8.11
C TYR A 116 -2.50 -2.02 -7.89
N ARG A 117 -3.01 -1.25 -8.85
CA ARG A 117 -4.36 -0.68 -8.76
C ARG A 117 -5.41 -1.76 -8.49
N ARG A 118 -5.36 -2.89 -9.18
CA ARG A 118 -6.28 -4.01 -8.97
C ARG A 118 -6.08 -4.73 -7.65
N ALA A 119 -4.86 -4.80 -7.14
CA ALA A 119 -4.58 -5.40 -5.85
C ALA A 119 -5.20 -4.61 -4.68
N VAL A 120 -5.16 -3.27 -4.74
CA VAL A 120 -5.63 -2.40 -3.64
C VAL A 120 -7.07 -1.94 -3.79
N ARG A 121 -7.67 -2.14 -4.97
CA ARG A 121 -9.04 -1.78 -5.29
C ARG A 121 -9.73 -3.00 -5.93
N THR A 122 -10.94 -3.29 -5.52
CA THR A 122 -11.72 -4.38 -6.11
C THR A 122 -13.17 -3.97 -6.25
N LEU A 123 -13.68 -4.01 -7.48
CA LEU A 123 -15.10 -3.94 -7.75
C LEU A 123 -15.78 -5.24 -7.30
N PHE A 124 -17.00 -5.15 -6.80
CA PHE A 124 -17.79 -6.32 -6.43
C PHE A 124 -17.90 -7.35 -7.56
N SER A 125 -18.04 -6.90 -8.80
CA SER A 125 -18.08 -7.75 -9.98
C SER A 125 -16.77 -8.49 -10.30
N GLU A 126 -15.64 -8.00 -9.77
CA GLU A 126 -14.29 -8.51 -10.07
C GLU A 126 -13.65 -9.27 -8.90
N MET A 127 -14.38 -9.47 -7.79
CA MET A 127 -13.81 -10.07 -6.57
C MET A 127 -13.09 -11.40 -6.79
N GLY A 128 -13.63 -12.25 -7.63
CA GLY A 128 -13.05 -13.57 -7.94
C GLY A 128 -11.71 -13.50 -8.66
N ASN A 129 -11.37 -12.36 -9.26
CA ASN A 129 -10.15 -12.13 -10.02
C ASN A 129 -8.99 -11.60 -9.14
N ASN A 130 -9.30 -10.97 -7.99
CA ASN A 130 -8.25 -10.50 -7.10
C ASN A 130 -7.73 -11.63 -6.19
N LYS A 131 -6.60 -12.22 -6.59
CA LYS A 131 -5.97 -13.33 -5.85
C LYS A 131 -5.05 -12.88 -4.71
N GLU A 132 -4.84 -11.58 -4.52
CA GLU A 132 -4.19 -11.06 -3.32
C GLU A 132 -5.15 -10.91 -2.14
N MET A 133 -6.45 -10.77 -2.41
CA MET A 133 -7.44 -10.48 -1.39
C MET A 133 -7.77 -11.70 -0.53
N ILE A 134 -7.45 -11.63 0.76
CA ILE A 134 -7.72 -12.69 1.74
C ILE A 134 -9.02 -12.41 2.48
N PHE A 135 -9.16 -11.21 3.05
CA PHE A 135 -10.36 -10.82 3.80
C PHE A 135 -10.87 -9.45 3.36
N TYR A 136 -12.19 -9.33 3.29
CA TYR A 136 -12.85 -8.16 2.74
C TYR A 136 -14.27 -8.01 3.27
N ARG A 137 -14.79 -6.80 3.14
CA ARG A 137 -16.14 -6.42 3.51
C ARG A 137 -16.93 -6.00 2.27
N LEU A 138 -18.16 -6.54 2.14
CA LEU A 138 -18.98 -6.44 0.92
C LEU A 138 -19.88 -5.19 0.84
N ASP A 139 -20.11 -4.51 1.94
CA ASP A 139 -21.18 -3.53 2.10
C ASP A 139 -20.83 -2.14 1.57
N ASN A 140 -20.03 -2.01 0.53
CA ASN A 140 -19.66 -0.70 -0.05
C ASN A 140 -19.36 0.39 1.02
N ALA A 141 -18.84 0.00 2.18
CA ALA A 141 -18.49 0.93 3.26
C ALA A 141 -17.50 2.02 2.80
N ALA A 142 -16.73 1.72 1.73
CA ALA A 142 -15.85 2.67 1.09
C ALA A 142 -16.59 3.69 0.18
N GLY A 143 -17.87 3.55 -0.08
CA GLY A 143 -18.63 4.43 -1.00
C GLY A 143 -18.59 5.90 -0.60
N THR A 144 -18.81 6.21 0.67
CA THR A 144 -18.72 7.58 1.20
C THR A 144 -17.29 8.12 1.07
N MET A 145 -16.29 7.29 1.31
CA MET A 145 -14.88 7.68 1.18
C MET A 145 -14.48 7.99 -0.27
N GLN A 146 -15.21 7.51 -1.27
CA GLN A 146 -14.97 7.86 -2.67
C GLN A 146 -15.20 9.36 -2.90
N TYR A 147 -16.29 9.91 -2.37
CA TYR A 147 -16.57 11.34 -2.43
C TYR A 147 -15.43 12.17 -1.83
N ASP A 148 -14.92 11.78 -0.66
CA ASP A 148 -13.87 12.52 0.05
C ASP A 148 -12.52 12.48 -0.69
N ARG A 149 -12.27 11.44 -1.49
CA ARG A 149 -11.04 11.23 -2.26
C ARG A 149 -11.05 11.86 -3.66
N MET A 150 -12.23 12.18 -4.17
CA MET A 150 -12.37 12.75 -5.50
C MET A 150 -12.14 14.27 -5.50
N PRO A 151 -11.49 14.81 -6.54
CA PRO A 151 -11.40 16.25 -6.71
C PRO A 151 -12.78 16.89 -6.86
N ASN A 152 -12.98 18.03 -6.19
CA ASN A 152 -14.12 18.89 -6.45
C ASN A 152 -13.79 19.79 -7.64
N ARG A 153 -14.15 19.35 -8.85
CA ARG A 153 -13.94 20.11 -10.06
C ARG A 153 -15.16 20.96 -10.41
N SER A 154 -14.92 22.24 -10.70
CA SER A 154 -15.97 23.15 -11.19
C SER A 154 -16.55 22.65 -12.51
N GLY A 155 -17.89 22.63 -12.60
CA GLY A 155 -18.61 22.21 -13.80
C GLY A 155 -18.90 20.71 -13.89
N ASN A 156 -18.35 19.87 -13.02
CA ASN A 156 -18.70 18.44 -13.01
C ASN A 156 -20.12 18.22 -12.50
N THR A 157 -20.78 17.17 -13.03
CA THR A 157 -22.06 16.69 -12.53
C THR A 157 -21.91 16.05 -11.15
N THR A 158 -23.05 15.82 -10.48
CA THR A 158 -23.11 15.31 -9.11
C THR A 158 -22.32 14.00 -8.93
N ASN A 159 -22.32 13.09 -9.92
CA ASN A 159 -21.67 11.78 -9.78
C ASN A 159 -20.14 11.85 -9.95
N TYR A 160 -19.65 12.88 -10.64
CA TYR A 160 -18.22 13.08 -10.95
C TYR A 160 -17.60 14.21 -10.14
N ARG A 161 -18.36 14.82 -9.23
CA ARG A 161 -17.89 15.86 -8.31
C ARG A 161 -17.61 15.28 -6.95
N GLY A 162 -16.36 15.38 -6.49
CA GLY A 162 -15.94 14.98 -5.18
C GLY A 162 -15.93 16.10 -4.14
N GLY A 163 -15.53 15.75 -2.92
CA GLY A 163 -15.40 16.68 -1.79
C GLY A 163 -14.00 17.24 -1.59
N SER A 164 -12.97 16.65 -2.22
CA SER A 164 -11.56 17.04 -2.00
C SER A 164 -11.14 17.03 -0.52
N LEU A 165 -11.68 16.14 0.31
CA LEU A 165 -11.56 16.21 1.78
C LEU A 165 -10.45 15.33 2.34
N LEU A 166 -10.13 14.19 1.70
CA LEU A 166 -9.11 13.28 2.19
C LEU A 166 -7.73 13.61 1.58
N GLY A 167 -7.02 14.53 2.22
CA GLY A 167 -5.68 14.94 1.81
C GLY A 167 -4.59 14.01 2.33
N ALA A 168 -3.51 13.85 1.55
CA ALA A 168 -2.26 13.25 2.03
C ALA A 168 -1.35 14.32 2.64
N THR A 169 -0.52 13.94 3.61
CA THR A 169 0.54 14.82 4.13
C THR A 169 1.75 14.82 3.19
N GLN A 170 2.57 15.88 3.23
CA GLN A 170 3.82 15.92 2.47
C GLN A 170 4.74 14.76 2.85
N GLU A 171 4.84 14.43 4.12
CA GLU A 171 5.63 13.28 4.61
C GLU A 171 5.18 11.95 3.98
N MET A 172 3.87 11.74 3.76
CA MET A 172 3.38 10.55 3.07
C MET A 172 3.75 10.58 1.58
N VAL A 173 3.68 11.74 0.93
CA VAL A 173 4.13 11.93 -0.46
C VAL A 173 5.62 11.62 -0.60
N ASP A 174 6.45 12.07 0.34
CA ASP A 174 7.90 11.85 0.35
C ASP A 174 8.28 10.40 0.66
N ALA A 175 7.38 9.63 1.29
CA ALA A 175 7.62 8.21 1.58
C ALA A 175 7.67 7.32 0.34
N TYR A 176 6.96 7.67 -0.75
CA TYR A 176 6.98 6.89 -1.99
C TYR A 176 8.35 6.93 -2.65
N PHE A 177 8.79 5.78 -3.20
CA PHE A 177 10.09 5.68 -3.85
C PHE A 177 10.12 6.41 -5.20
N MET A 178 11.33 6.61 -5.70
CA MET A 178 11.59 6.96 -7.09
C MET A 178 11.54 5.70 -7.98
N SER A 179 11.45 5.89 -9.29
CA SER A 179 11.42 4.78 -10.26
C SER A 179 12.65 3.88 -10.22
N ASN A 180 13.79 4.39 -9.74
CA ASN A 180 15.02 3.63 -9.51
C ASN A 180 15.01 2.84 -8.18
N GLY A 181 13.92 2.93 -7.40
CA GLY A 181 13.72 2.20 -6.15
C GLY A 181 14.33 2.84 -4.91
N GLU A 182 14.96 4.01 -5.04
CA GLU A 182 15.51 4.78 -3.92
C GLU A 182 14.45 5.67 -3.28
N SER A 183 14.59 5.95 -1.96
CA SER A 183 13.79 6.97 -1.31
C SER A 183 14.18 8.36 -1.83
N PRO A 184 13.25 9.27 -2.15
CA PRO A 184 13.57 10.61 -2.67
C PRO A 184 14.38 11.44 -1.68
N ILE A 185 14.11 11.27 -0.40
CA ILE A 185 14.78 11.98 0.70
C ILE A 185 15.30 10.99 1.74
N SER A 186 16.33 11.36 2.44
CA SER A 186 16.88 10.61 3.58
C SER A 186 16.31 11.05 4.94
N GLY A 187 15.52 12.13 4.96
CA GLY A 187 14.90 12.70 6.14
C GLY A 187 14.64 14.19 5.98
N TYR A 188 14.43 14.86 7.09
CA TYR A 188 14.25 16.31 7.16
C TYR A 188 15.37 16.95 7.99
N SER A 189 15.68 18.18 7.70
CA SER A 189 16.62 18.98 8.47
C SER A 189 16.05 19.28 9.88
N ALA A 190 16.83 19.95 10.73
CA ALA A 190 16.46 20.26 12.10
C ALA A 190 15.17 21.11 12.26
N ASP A 191 14.75 21.78 11.19
CA ASP A 191 13.48 22.53 11.15
C ASP A 191 12.25 21.62 10.99
N GLY A 192 12.45 20.32 10.72
CA GLY A 192 11.40 19.35 10.51
C GLY A 192 10.60 19.49 9.21
N VAL A 193 11.00 20.39 8.32
CA VAL A 193 10.26 20.76 7.10
C VAL A 193 11.11 20.64 5.84
N THR A 194 12.36 21.09 5.87
CA THR A 194 13.25 21.07 4.71
C THR A 194 13.74 19.64 4.43
N PRO A 195 13.43 19.05 3.25
CA PRO A 195 13.86 17.71 2.94
C PRO A 195 15.38 17.64 2.72
N ILE A 196 15.99 16.54 3.20
CA ILE A 196 17.37 16.19 2.89
C ILE A 196 17.33 15.23 1.69
N ILE A 197 17.66 15.72 0.52
CA ILE A 197 17.57 14.96 -0.72
C ILE A 197 18.56 13.79 -0.70
N ASN A 198 18.09 12.61 -1.11
CA ASN A 198 18.94 11.45 -1.33
C ASN A 198 19.60 11.58 -2.71
N GLU A 199 20.90 11.82 -2.76
CA GLU A 199 21.66 12.01 -4.00
C GLU A 199 21.61 10.81 -4.96
N LYS A 200 21.26 9.61 -4.47
CA LYS A 200 21.14 8.39 -5.27
C LYS A 200 19.78 8.23 -5.93
N SER A 201 18.82 9.08 -5.59
CA SER A 201 17.41 8.90 -5.95
C SER A 201 16.99 9.51 -7.28
N ASP A 202 17.80 10.38 -7.87
CA ASP A 202 17.45 11.21 -9.04
C ASP A 202 16.24 12.15 -8.76
N TYR A 203 15.92 12.40 -7.49
CA TYR A 203 14.84 13.28 -7.09
C TYR A 203 15.21 14.74 -7.25
N VAL A 204 14.27 15.52 -7.79
CA VAL A 204 14.41 16.98 -7.98
C VAL A 204 13.23 17.67 -7.29
N GLU A 205 13.51 18.48 -6.28
CA GLU A 205 12.49 19.17 -5.48
C GLU A 205 11.80 20.29 -6.26
N GLU A 206 12.58 21.10 -6.99
CA GLU A 206 12.09 22.32 -7.61
C GLU A 206 12.01 22.23 -9.14
N GLY A 207 11.26 23.17 -9.72
CA GLY A 207 11.09 23.29 -11.16
C GLY A 207 9.85 22.57 -11.68
N VAL A 208 9.68 22.63 -12.99
CA VAL A 208 8.58 21.99 -13.73
C VAL A 208 9.12 21.20 -14.91
N SER A 209 8.45 20.09 -15.24
CA SER A 209 8.86 19.23 -16.34
C SER A 209 8.63 19.91 -17.69
N THR A 210 9.57 19.71 -18.59
CA THR A 210 9.48 20.16 -20.00
C THR A 210 8.92 19.10 -20.93
N THR A 211 8.78 17.87 -20.43
CA THR A 211 8.28 16.70 -21.18
C THR A 211 7.28 15.92 -20.33
N GLU A 212 6.49 15.08 -20.98
CA GLU A 212 5.66 14.08 -20.28
C GLU A 212 6.53 13.00 -19.65
N TYR A 213 6.09 12.49 -18.51
CA TYR A 213 6.64 11.28 -17.90
C TYR A 213 5.60 10.15 -17.99
N LYS A 214 6.03 9.02 -18.56
CA LYS A 214 5.20 7.83 -18.77
C LYS A 214 5.83 6.60 -18.11
N GLY A 215 4.97 5.71 -17.64
CA GLY A 215 5.37 4.39 -17.19
C GLY A 215 5.86 3.50 -18.34
N THR A 216 6.46 2.38 -17.98
CA THR A 216 6.95 1.37 -18.95
C THR A 216 5.82 0.76 -19.79
N ASP A 217 4.59 0.78 -19.29
CA ASP A 217 3.37 0.35 -19.97
C ASP A 217 2.72 1.46 -20.82
N GLY A 218 3.35 2.64 -20.92
CA GLY A 218 2.85 3.80 -21.64
C GLY A 218 1.81 4.63 -20.90
N THR A 219 1.49 4.30 -19.65
CA THR A 219 0.58 5.10 -18.81
C THR A 219 1.18 6.49 -18.57
N LEU A 220 0.42 7.53 -18.85
CA LEU A 220 0.81 8.91 -18.55
C LEU A 220 0.74 9.17 -17.05
N TYR A 221 1.89 9.38 -16.43
CA TYR A 221 2.01 9.69 -15.01
C TYR A 221 2.02 11.18 -14.72
N ALA A 222 2.81 11.93 -15.46
CA ALA A 222 2.97 13.36 -15.29
C ALA A 222 2.99 14.08 -16.63
N PRO A 223 1.97 14.90 -16.95
CA PRO A 223 1.97 15.77 -18.11
C PRO A 223 3.11 16.81 -18.07
N THR A 224 3.44 17.37 -19.23
CA THR A 224 4.33 18.54 -19.32
C THR A 224 3.85 19.66 -18.41
N GLY A 225 4.77 20.35 -17.73
CA GLY A 225 4.47 21.40 -16.76
C GLY A 225 4.19 20.89 -15.34
N THR A 226 4.31 19.58 -15.09
CA THR A 226 4.23 19.01 -13.73
C THR A 226 5.44 19.40 -12.90
N ARG A 227 5.26 19.72 -11.63
CA ARG A 227 6.38 19.98 -10.70
C ARG A 227 7.32 18.79 -10.67
N MET A 228 8.63 19.06 -10.68
CA MET A 228 9.66 18.00 -10.76
C MET A 228 9.60 17.02 -9.61
N MET A 229 9.19 17.45 -8.42
CA MET A 229 9.00 16.57 -7.24
C MET A 229 8.00 15.42 -7.47
N TYR A 230 7.15 15.50 -8.49
CA TYR A 230 6.17 14.46 -8.86
C TYR A 230 6.59 13.64 -10.08
N VAL A 231 7.74 13.97 -10.69
CA VAL A 231 8.24 13.28 -11.87
C VAL A 231 9.18 12.16 -11.45
N ASN A 232 9.26 11.09 -12.24
CA ASN A 232 10.14 9.95 -12.00
C ASN A 232 9.90 9.19 -10.68
N ARG A 233 8.66 9.27 -10.16
CA ARG A 233 8.25 8.49 -8.98
C ARG A 233 7.83 7.06 -9.40
N GLU A 234 7.76 6.17 -8.44
CA GLU A 234 7.27 4.81 -8.66
C GLU A 234 5.80 4.75 -9.09
N PRO A 235 5.34 3.68 -9.77
CA PRO A 235 3.94 3.54 -10.20
C PRO A 235 2.91 3.65 -9.08
N ARG A 236 3.19 3.15 -7.86
CA ARG A 236 2.28 3.24 -6.71
C ARG A 236 1.95 4.69 -6.32
N PHE A 237 2.93 5.60 -6.43
CA PHE A 237 2.69 7.02 -6.20
C PHE A 237 1.56 7.56 -7.07
N TYR A 238 1.60 7.25 -8.37
CA TYR A 238 0.59 7.72 -9.33
C TYR A 238 -0.77 7.02 -9.19
N VAL A 239 -0.82 5.86 -8.57
CA VAL A 239 -2.08 5.18 -8.23
C VAL A 239 -2.69 5.75 -6.95
N ASP A 240 -1.87 6.10 -5.96
CA ASP A 240 -2.31 6.38 -4.60
C ASP A 240 -2.51 7.87 -4.31
N ILE A 241 -1.83 8.75 -5.05
CA ILE A 241 -1.80 10.20 -4.78
C ILE A 241 -2.30 10.97 -6.00
N THR A 242 -3.25 11.89 -5.75
CA THR A 242 -3.64 12.93 -6.69
C THR A 242 -2.94 14.22 -6.31
N PHE A 243 -2.27 14.85 -7.28
CA PHE A 243 -1.52 16.11 -7.13
C PHE A 243 -1.88 17.08 -8.25
N SER A 244 -1.52 18.34 -8.10
CA SER A 244 -1.78 19.36 -9.13
C SER A 244 -1.03 19.02 -10.42
N ASN A 245 -1.70 19.09 -11.56
CA ASN A 245 -1.29 18.65 -12.89
C ASN A 245 -1.29 17.11 -13.10
N SER A 246 -1.82 16.31 -12.17
CA SER A 246 -2.07 14.89 -12.44
C SER A 246 -3.32 14.70 -13.29
N LYS A 247 -3.34 13.63 -14.09
CA LYS A 247 -4.53 13.22 -14.83
C LYS A 247 -5.49 12.51 -13.88
N TRP A 248 -6.75 12.96 -13.85
CA TRP A 248 -7.82 12.23 -13.19
C TRP A 248 -8.33 11.12 -14.09
N PHE A 249 -8.93 10.11 -13.49
CA PHE A 249 -9.46 8.94 -14.20
C PHE A 249 -10.46 9.31 -15.30
N ASP A 250 -10.51 8.45 -16.32
CA ASP A 250 -11.57 8.43 -17.31
C ASP A 250 -12.92 8.19 -16.65
N GLY A 251 -13.84 9.05 -16.92
CA GLY A 251 -15.24 8.88 -16.58
C GLY A 251 -16.08 9.15 -17.82
N THR A 252 -17.38 9.02 -17.73
CA THR A 252 -18.29 9.41 -18.84
C THR A 252 -18.22 10.89 -19.19
N GLU A 253 -17.64 11.71 -18.32
CA GLU A 253 -17.39 13.14 -18.57
C GLU A 253 -16.00 13.42 -19.17
N GLY A 254 -15.21 12.36 -19.43
CA GLY A 254 -13.87 12.43 -20.01
C GLY A 254 -12.77 12.77 -18.99
N ASP A 255 -11.54 12.58 -19.45
CA ASP A 255 -10.34 12.87 -18.68
C ASP A 255 -10.19 14.38 -18.42
N TYR A 256 -9.62 14.70 -17.28
CA TYR A 256 -9.18 16.08 -17.03
C TYR A 256 -7.88 16.12 -16.22
N ILE A 257 -7.20 17.25 -16.33
CA ILE A 257 -6.02 17.54 -15.53
C ILE A 257 -6.47 18.27 -14.26
N VAL A 258 -6.04 17.75 -13.11
CA VAL A 258 -6.33 18.32 -11.80
C VAL A 258 -5.53 19.60 -11.60
N ASP A 259 -6.18 20.65 -11.13
CA ASP A 259 -5.52 21.90 -10.73
C ASP A 259 -6.02 22.34 -9.36
N PHE A 260 -5.19 22.11 -8.34
CA PHE A 260 -5.44 22.48 -6.95
C PHE A 260 -4.90 23.88 -6.59
N THR A 261 -4.37 24.64 -7.55
CA THR A 261 -4.00 26.03 -7.29
C THR A 261 -5.22 26.84 -6.86
N TYR A 262 -5.03 27.96 -6.20
CA TYR A 262 -6.13 28.74 -5.63
C TYR A 262 -7.25 29.05 -6.65
N SER A 263 -6.89 29.47 -7.85
CA SER A 263 -7.81 29.75 -8.98
C SER A 263 -8.03 28.58 -9.94
N GLY A 264 -7.38 27.46 -9.70
CA GLY A 264 -7.51 26.26 -10.54
C GLY A 264 -8.90 25.65 -10.51
N SER A 265 -9.17 24.75 -11.46
CA SER A 265 -10.48 24.11 -11.63
C SER A 265 -10.95 23.28 -10.42
N CYS A 266 -10.03 22.87 -9.54
CA CYS A 266 -10.29 22.15 -8.29
C CYS A 266 -9.84 22.97 -7.06
N GLY A 267 -9.61 24.29 -7.23
CA GLY A 267 -9.09 25.18 -6.22
C GLY A 267 -10.15 25.88 -5.38
N LYS A 268 -9.69 26.57 -4.34
CA LYS A 268 -10.56 27.23 -3.35
C LYS A 268 -11.46 28.32 -3.95
N GLU A 269 -10.99 29.05 -4.98
CA GLU A 269 -11.75 30.12 -5.62
C GLU A 269 -13.01 29.65 -6.32
N GLN A 270 -13.17 28.34 -6.56
CA GLN A 270 -14.38 27.78 -7.17
C GLN A 270 -15.64 27.84 -6.28
N GLY A 271 -15.55 28.55 -5.15
CA GLY A 271 -16.69 28.92 -4.31
C GLY A 271 -17.25 27.80 -3.44
N SER A 272 -16.50 26.75 -3.22
CA SER A 272 -16.84 25.62 -2.34
C SER A 272 -15.94 25.59 -1.12
N ASN A 273 -16.43 24.98 -0.03
CA ASN A 273 -15.57 24.55 1.08
C ASN A 273 -14.86 23.20 0.77
N ASP A 274 -15.19 22.60 -0.37
CA ASP A 274 -14.69 21.32 -0.80
C ASP A 274 -13.41 21.50 -1.63
N TYR A 275 -12.29 21.73 -0.97
CA TYR A 275 -10.97 21.83 -1.59
C TYR A 275 -9.92 21.16 -0.69
N THR A 276 -8.83 20.65 -1.28
CA THR A 276 -7.77 20.06 -0.49
C THR A 276 -7.01 21.12 0.30
N SER A 277 -6.80 20.88 1.60
CA SER A 277 -5.99 21.76 2.46
C SER A 277 -4.50 21.43 2.42
N THR A 278 -4.10 20.32 1.82
CA THR A 278 -2.69 19.87 1.74
C THR A 278 -2.10 19.97 0.34
N GLY A 279 -2.91 20.24 -0.69
CA GLY A 279 -2.50 20.20 -2.10
C GLY A 279 -2.48 18.80 -2.71
N TYR A 280 -2.89 17.78 -1.94
CA TYR A 280 -2.95 16.37 -2.35
C TYR A 280 -4.30 15.75 -2.00
N LEU A 281 -4.67 14.68 -2.70
CA LEU A 281 -5.74 13.77 -2.27
C LEU A 281 -5.24 12.33 -2.26
N VAL A 282 -5.75 11.56 -1.32
CA VAL A 282 -5.56 10.11 -1.29
C VAL A 282 -6.43 9.48 -2.38
N ARG A 283 -5.79 8.85 -3.36
CA ARG A 283 -6.45 8.18 -4.48
C ARG A 283 -6.48 6.66 -4.34
N LYS A 284 -5.64 6.10 -3.46
CA LYS A 284 -5.54 4.65 -3.20
C LYS A 284 -6.92 4.01 -3.00
N GLY A 285 -7.17 2.93 -3.71
CA GLY A 285 -8.45 2.21 -3.64
C GLY A 285 -9.59 2.84 -4.45
N MET A 286 -9.35 3.91 -5.22
CA MET A 286 -10.31 4.43 -6.19
C MET A 286 -10.25 3.65 -7.50
N ASP A 287 -11.40 3.46 -8.13
CA ASP A 287 -11.49 2.78 -9.43
C ASP A 287 -11.55 3.74 -10.60
N SER A 288 -12.56 4.55 -10.62
CA SER A 288 -12.85 5.50 -11.70
C SER A 288 -13.23 6.86 -11.15
N GLY A 289 -13.50 7.81 -12.03
CA GLY A 289 -14.00 9.12 -11.65
C GLY A 289 -15.42 9.13 -11.09
N ASP A 290 -16.14 8.01 -11.10
CA ASP A 290 -17.49 7.91 -10.55
C ASP A 290 -17.46 7.52 -9.07
N ARG A 291 -18.12 8.30 -8.21
CA ARG A 291 -18.24 8.05 -6.77
C ARG A 291 -19.22 6.94 -6.39
N ASN A 292 -19.97 6.40 -7.36
CA ASN A 292 -20.99 5.38 -7.13
C ASN A 292 -20.53 3.96 -7.44
N GLN A 293 -19.21 3.74 -7.52
CA GLN A 293 -18.67 2.40 -7.74
C GLN A 293 -18.96 1.49 -6.55
N ASN A 294 -19.44 0.28 -6.83
CA ASN A 294 -19.66 -0.74 -5.82
C ASN A 294 -18.32 -1.44 -5.51
N LEU A 295 -17.57 -0.83 -4.59
CA LEU A 295 -16.25 -1.32 -4.17
C LEU A 295 -16.37 -2.26 -2.98
N VAL A 296 -15.54 -3.29 -3.01
CA VAL A 296 -15.27 -4.15 -1.86
C VAL A 296 -14.23 -3.47 -0.97
N CYS A 297 -14.48 -3.39 0.33
CA CYS A 297 -13.49 -2.92 1.28
C CYS A 297 -12.49 -4.05 1.60
N VAL A 298 -11.29 -3.97 1.06
CA VAL A 298 -10.22 -4.94 1.29
C VAL A 298 -9.63 -4.69 2.68
N LEU A 299 -9.64 -5.72 3.54
CA LEU A 299 -9.19 -5.66 4.93
C LEU A 299 -7.83 -6.36 5.12
N LEU A 300 -7.59 -7.47 4.41
CA LEU A 300 -6.35 -8.23 4.50
C LEU A 300 -5.98 -8.77 3.12
N ARG A 301 -4.73 -8.55 2.73
CA ARG A 301 -4.15 -9.02 1.46
C ARG A 301 -2.97 -9.95 1.72
N LEU A 302 -2.57 -10.70 0.71
CA LEU A 302 -1.40 -11.59 0.75
C LEU A 302 -0.10 -10.83 1.13
N THR A 303 0.03 -9.58 0.71
CA THR A 303 1.20 -8.74 1.07
C THR A 303 1.32 -8.51 2.57
N ASN A 304 0.21 -8.51 3.34
CA ASN A 304 0.28 -8.44 4.80
C ASN A 304 1.00 -9.68 5.36
N ILE A 305 0.66 -10.88 4.87
CA ILE A 305 1.31 -12.13 5.29
C ILE A 305 2.80 -12.15 4.88
N TYR A 306 3.13 -11.62 3.70
CA TYR A 306 4.51 -11.49 3.27
C TYR A 306 5.30 -10.58 4.21
N PHE A 307 4.75 -9.43 4.59
CA PHE A 307 5.40 -8.52 5.52
C PHE A 307 5.54 -9.12 6.92
N ASP A 308 4.54 -9.81 7.44
CA ASP A 308 4.63 -10.48 8.74
C ASP A 308 5.70 -11.58 8.74
N TYR A 309 5.82 -12.32 7.64
CA TYR A 309 6.85 -13.35 7.46
C TYR A 309 8.27 -12.77 7.43
N ILE A 310 8.50 -11.75 6.58
CA ILE A 310 9.85 -11.15 6.45
C ILE A 310 10.24 -10.34 7.69
N GLU A 311 9.30 -9.70 8.37
CA GLU A 311 9.52 -9.05 9.66
C GLU A 311 9.98 -10.07 10.71
N ALA A 312 9.29 -11.19 10.81
CA ALA A 312 9.68 -12.27 11.72
C ALA A 312 11.06 -12.88 11.38
N LEU A 313 11.35 -13.06 10.09
CA LEU A 313 12.68 -13.49 9.63
C LEU A 313 13.77 -12.47 9.99
N ALA A 314 13.52 -11.18 9.83
CA ALA A 314 14.48 -10.13 10.18
C ALA A 314 14.89 -10.18 11.67
N HIS A 315 13.94 -10.52 12.55
CA HIS A 315 14.21 -10.69 13.98
C HIS A 315 14.90 -12.01 14.33
N VAL A 316 14.72 -13.07 13.52
CA VAL A 316 15.32 -14.39 13.79
C VAL A 316 16.62 -14.60 13.04
N SER A 317 16.68 -14.16 11.79
CA SER A 317 17.83 -14.35 10.89
C SER A 317 17.83 -13.25 9.81
N PRO A 318 18.38 -12.06 10.09
CA PRO A 318 18.28 -10.89 9.21
C PRO A 318 18.96 -11.07 7.84
N THR A 319 19.74 -12.12 7.69
CA THR A 319 20.40 -12.48 6.41
C THR A 319 19.66 -13.57 5.63
N HIS A 320 18.44 -13.97 6.06
CA HIS A 320 17.69 -15.01 5.39
C HIS A 320 17.23 -14.55 4.00
N GLU A 321 17.47 -15.36 2.96
CA GLU A 321 17.20 -14.97 1.56
C GLU A 321 15.72 -14.73 1.28
N ASP A 322 14.81 -15.39 2.00
CA ASP A 322 13.36 -15.16 1.82
C ASP A 322 12.94 -13.72 2.13
N ILE A 323 13.68 -13.00 2.98
CA ILE A 323 13.42 -11.56 3.22
C ILE A 323 13.44 -10.83 1.89
N TRP A 324 14.48 -11.05 1.11
CA TRP A 324 14.67 -10.39 -0.19
C TRP A 324 13.77 -10.97 -1.27
N THR A 325 13.51 -12.27 -1.23
CA THR A 325 12.59 -12.93 -2.16
C THR A 325 11.20 -12.28 -2.11
N TYR A 326 10.60 -12.24 -0.93
CA TYR A 326 9.25 -11.69 -0.79
C TYR A 326 9.21 -10.16 -0.92
N MET A 327 10.22 -9.46 -0.41
CA MET A 327 10.34 -8.01 -0.60
C MET A 327 10.44 -7.65 -2.09
N ASN A 328 11.29 -8.35 -2.83
CA ASN A 328 11.51 -8.09 -4.24
C ASN A 328 10.31 -8.49 -5.11
N MET A 329 9.53 -9.49 -4.72
CA MET A 329 8.26 -9.78 -5.38
C MET A 329 7.32 -8.58 -5.33
N ILE A 330 7.18 -7.93 -4.16
CA ILE A 330 6.36 -6.74 -3.99
C ILE A 330 6.91 -5.57 -4.82
N ARG A 331 8.22 -5.31 -4.76
CA ARG A 331 8.87 -4.21 -5.48
C ARG A 331 8.78 -4.38 -6.99
N LYS A 332 9.01 -5.58 -7.51
CA LYS A 332 8.87 -5.88 -8.94
C LYS A 332 7.42 -5.74 -9.43
N ARG A 333 6.45 -6.20 -8.63
CA ARG A 333 5.04 -5.94 -8.92
C ARG A 333 4.75 -4.43 -8.98
N ALA A 334 5.41 -3.64 -8.13
CA ALA A 334 5.31 -2.19 -8.12
C ALA A 334 6.09 -1.50 -9.27
N GLY A 335 6.87 -2.25 -10.07
CA GLY A 335 7.64 -1.72 -11.19
C GLY A 335 8.94 -1.03 -10.82
N ILE A 336 9.52 -1.37 -9.65
CA ILE A 336 10.79 -0.83 -9.18
C ILE A 336 11.80 -1.96 -8.93
N PRO A 337 13.12 -1.67 -9.00
CA PRO A 337 14.18 -2.66 -8.76
C PRO A 337 14.11 -3.27 -7.36
N GLY A 338 14.46 -4.55 -7.26
CA GLY A 338 14.62 -5.24 -6.00
C GLY A 338 15.93 -4.93 -5.29
N TYR A 339 15.97 -5.19 -3.98
CA TYR A 339 17.20 -5.11 -3.20
C TYR A 339 18.20 -6.18 -3.67
N GLY A 340 19.46 -5.79 -3.80
CA GLY A 340 20.53 -6.62 -4.35
C GLY A 340 20.62 -6.65 -5.87
N GLU A 341 19.70 -6.00 -6.59
CA GLU A 341 19.71 -5.95 -8.06
C GLU A 341 20.52 -4.77 -8.63
N THR A 342 20.71 -3.73 -7.83
CA THR A 342 21.55 -2.58 -8.17
C THR A 342 22.54 -2.27 -7.04
N VAL A 343 23.63 -1.58 -7.37
CA VAL A 343 24.65 -1.19 -6.38
C VAL A 343 24.09 -0.23 -5.32
N ASN A 344 23.08 0.55 -5.66
CA ASN A 344 22.45 1.51 -4.76
C ASN A 344 21.43 0.89 -3.81
N LEU A 345 20.95 -0.31 -4.11
CA LEU A 345 19.96 -1.05 -3.31
C LEU A 345 20.58 -2.31 -2.68
N PRO A 346 21.53 -2.16 -1.73
CA PRO A 346 22.16 -3.32 -1.11
C PRO A 346 21.18 -4.11 -0.23
N LYS A 347 21.54 -5.36 0.06
CA LYS A 347 20.90 -6.19 1.08
C LYS A 347 21.65 -5.99 2.41
N PRO A 348 21.14 -5.19 3.36
CA PRO A 348 21.77 -5.09 4.67
C PRO A 348 21.69 -6.41 5.46
N THR A 349 22.49 -6.52 6.51
CA THR A 349 22.67 -7.76 7.27
C THR A 349 22.30 -7.64 8.74
N THR A 350 22.01 -6.43 9.23
CA THR A 350 21.57 -6.19 10.61
C THR A 350 20.06 -6.15 10.69
N THR A 351 19.49 -6.55 11.83
CA THR A 351 18.04 -6.51 12.06
C THR A 351 17.51 -5.10 11.92
N GLU A 352 18.20 -4.10 12.45
CA GLU A 352 17.77 -2.69 12.44
C GLU A 352 17.62 -2.15 11.00
N GLU A 353 18.66 -2.35 10.17
CA GLU A 353 18.65 -1.89 8.78
C GLU A 353 17.61 -2.62 7.92
N VAL A 354 17.49 -3.94 8.09
CA VAL A 354 16.50 -4.75 7.38
C VAL A 354 15.09 -4.31 7.77
N MET A 355 14.83 -4.08 9.06
CA MET A 355 13.53 -3.62 9.57
C MET A 355 13.20 -2.21 9.09
N GLU A 356 14.18 -1.33 8.91
CA GLU A 356 13.94 -0.01 8.33
C GLU A 356 13.41 -0.13 6.90
N LEU A 357 14.03 -0.98 6.06
CA LEU A 357 13.58 -1.21 4.69
C LEU A 357 12.18 -1.86 4.65
N ILE A 358 11.92 -2.84 5.51
CA ILE A 358 10.61 -3.48 5.62
C ILE A 358 9.53 -2.44 5.97
N ARG A 359 9.78 -1.56 6.96
CA ARG A 359 8.83 -0.52 7.37
C ARG A 359 8.55 0.48 6.25
N LYS A 360 9.57 0.92 5.51
CA LYS A 360 9.41 1.81 4.35
C LYS A 360 8.51 1.17 3.29
N GLU A 361 8.77 -0.07 2.93
CA GLU A 361 7.99 -0.80 1.92
C GLU A 361 6.55 -1.06 2.40
N LYS A 362 6.38 -1.54 3.65
CA LYS A 362 5.08 -1.83 4.27
C LYS A 362 4.20 -0.57 4.38
N ARG A 363 4.81 0.60 4.58
CA ARG A 363 4.09 1.89 4.68
C ARG A 363 3.44 2.29 3.36
N ILE A 364 4.10 2.01 2.23
CA ILE A 364 3.63 2.39 0.90
C ILE A 364 2.63 1.37 0.38
N GLU A 365 2.96 0.07 0.51
CA GLU A 365 2.15 -1.05 0.03
C GLU A 365 0.77 -1.14 0.68
#